data_39c5628f519c36e6e0b17175b7b9652b
#
_entry.id   39c5628f519c36e6e0b17175b7b9652b
#
_cell.length_a   1.000
_cell.length_b   1.000
_cell.length_c   1.000
_cell.angle_alpha   90.00
_cell.angle_beta   90.00
_cell.angle_gamma   90.00
#
_symmetry.space_group_name_H-M   'P 1'
#
loop_
_entity.id
_entity.type
_entity.pdbx_description
1 polymer ?
#
loop_
_entity_poly.entity_id
_entity_poly.type
_entity_poly.pdbx_seq_one_letter_code
_entity_poly.pdbx_strand_id
1 'polypeptide(L)'
;MAAKNKNKNKKVSSPKTAGKKDLVSVITTFYNAQIFILNAVNSVMQQIHTDAFDIEYVIVDDKSPDNSRAILEKFLEKSPNENNIKVKLVEPEENLGCGGARKFGIENATGNYLMFLDADDYYIKRDFVKRAYEEIVNEQADIVEFGMIFNQPNGQQVNSCVQQKMIVEDTTMAEILLFKDNAIKFNVWTKIYRKDLCDKFEYSTERIFEDVRTIPVWVSLAKKIVIMPSCEVNYRAAGGSIIRDDVLKTRLGTISGIASLFERFKNDRRVLKAMYGRAMVDLTALLDGHSSNNPGFNQMNQLNTYMLKYIYPDSYQTVTYNVENDPTASPYREE
;
A
#
# COMPACT_ATOMS: atom_id res chain seq x y z
N MET A 1 -28.30 4.04 52.82
CA MET A 1 -29.01 4.39 51.59
C MET A 1 -28.04 4.32 50.44
N ALA A 2 -28.12 3.26 49.64
CA ALA A 2 -27.19 3.00 48.54
C ALA A 2 -27.83 3.44 47.22
N ALA A 3 -27.24 4.39 46.54
CA ALA A 3 -27.69 4.87 45.23
C ALA A 3 -27.22 3.91 44.13
N LYS A 4 -28.16 3.26 43.45
CA LYS A 4 -27.92 2.42 42.27
C LYS A 4 -27.70 3.32 41.05
N ASN A 5 -26.50 3.33 40.55
CA ASN A 5 -26.12 3.96 39.27
C ASN A 5 -26.52 3.00 38.14
N LYS A 6 -27.58 3.30 37.40
CA LYS A 6 -27.97 2.57 36.18
C LYS A 6 -27.27 3.18 34.99
N ASN A 7 -26.19 2.55 34.56
CA ASN A 7 -25.55 2.84 33.26
C ASN A 7 -26.49 2.30 32.16
N LYS A 8 -27.21 3.20 31.48
CA LYS A 8 -27.96 2.89 30.26
C LYS A 8 -27.01 2.94 29.06
N ASN A 9 -26.57 1.77 28.60
CA ASN A 9 -25.99 1.63 27.26
C ASN A 9 -27.02 2.05 26.21
N LYS A 10 -26.93 3.27 25.70
CA LYS A 10 -27.66 3.68 24.50
C LYS A 10 -26.94 3.02 23.30
N LYS A 11 -27.55 1.95 22.77
CA LYS A 11 -27.30 1.52 21.40
C LYS A 11 -27.69 2.68 20.47
N VAL A 12 -26.73 3.33 19.86
CA VAL A 12 -26.99 4.27 18.79
C VAL A 12 -27.39 3.41 17.59
N SER A 13 -28.64 3.39 17.26
CA SER A 13 -29.19 2.81 16.05
C SER A 13 -28.84 3.79 14.89
N SER A 14 -27.94 3.41 14.02
CA SER A 14 -27.77 4.06 12.73
C SER A 14 -29.09 4.04 11.95
N PRO A 15 -29.45 5.10 11.21
CA PRO A 15 -30.66 5.11 10.41
C PRO A 15 -30.48 4.11 9.26
N LYS A 16 -31.25 3.02 9.28
CA LYS A 16 -31.42 2.14 8.14
C LYS A 16 -32.22 2.91 7.07
N THR A 17 -31.54 3.57 6.17
CA THR A 17 -32.09 3.77 4.83
C THR A 17 -32.16 2.38 4.20
N ALA A 18 -33.35 1.97 3.72
CA ALA A 18 -33.52 0.78 2.89
C ALA A 18 -32.84 1.03 1.55
N GLY A 19 -31.53 0.86 1.52
CA GLY A 19 -30.61 1.14 0.41
C GLY A 19 -29.84 -0.13 0.04
N LYS A 20 -29.40 -0.17 -1.19
CA LYS A 20 -28.52 -1.18 -1.77
C LYS A 20 -27.43 -1.61 -0.77
N LYS A 21 -27.26 -2.93 -0.58
CA LYS A 21 -26.16 -3.49 0.20
C LYS A 21 -24.84 -2.88 -0.24
N ASP A 22 -23.96 -2.60 0.69
CA ASP A 22 -22.58 -2.23 0.35
C ASP A 22 -21.86 -3.39 -0.34
N LEU A 23 -20.86 -3.08 -1.12
CA LEU A 23 -20.04 -4.04 -1.86
C LEU A 23 -18.56 -3.78 -1.58
N VAL A 24 -17.87 -4.81 -1.14
CA VAL A 24 -16.40 -4.80 -0.98
C VAL A 24 -15.79 -5.54 -2.16
N SER A 25 -15.03 -4.83 -2.99
CA SER A 25 -14.25 -5.45 -4.07
C SER A 25 -12.87 -5.82 -3.54
N VAL A 26 -12.56 -7.11 -3.54
CA VAL A 26 -11.19 -7.61 -3.35
C VAL A 26 -10.56 -7.76 -4.73
N ILE A 27 -9.34 -7.25 -4.91
CA ILE A 27 -8.63 -7.24 -6.18
C ILE A 27 -7.33 -8.04 -6.01
N THR A 28 -7.15 -9.07 -6.84
CA THR A 28 -5.89 -9.82 -6.95
C THR A 28 -5.38 -9.73 -8.37
N THR A 29 -4.13 -9.31 -8.55
CA THR A 29 -3.45 -9.35 -9.85
C THR A 29 -2.41 -10.46 -9.85
N PHE A 30 -2.27 -11.17 -10.97
CA PHE A 30 -1.25 -12.21 -11.07
C PHE A 30 -0.57 -12.24 -12.43
N TYR A 31 0.71 -12.58 -12.39
CA TYR A 31 1.55 -12.89 -13.55
C TYR A 31 2.53 -13.98 -13.17
N ASN A 32 2.53 -15.10 -13.90
CA ASN A 32 3.44 -16.23 -13.64
C ASN A 32 3.35 -16.77 -12.20
N ALA A 33 2.13 -17.01 -11.70
CA ALA A 33 1.84 -17.33 -10.30
C ALA A 33 1.30 -18.76 -10.06
N GLN A 34 1.54 -19.71 -10.97
CA GLN A 34 0.93 -21.06 -10.94
C GLN A 34 1.12 -21.82 -9.61
N ILE A 35 2.18 -21.49 -8.84
CA ILE A 35 2.48 -22.15 -7.57
C ILE A 35 1.66 -21.54 -6.41
N PHE A 36 1.27 -20.28 -6.51
CA PHE A 36 0.75 -19.52 -5.38
C PHE A 36 -0.73 -19.15 -5.51
N ILE A 37 -1.20 -18.87 -6.74
CA ILE A 37 -2.50 -18.25 -7.01
C ILE A 37 -3.68 -18.95 -6.31
N LEU A 38 -3.68 -20.28 -6.22
CA LEU A 38 -4.77 -21.01 -5.59
C LEU A 38 -4.91 -20.73 -4.10
N ASN A 39 -3.81 -20.47 -3.39
CA ASN A 39 -3.87 -20.13 -1.98
C ASN A 39 -4.47 -18.74 -1.78
N ALA A 40 -4.06 -17.76 -2.58
CA ALA A 40 -4.62 -16.42 -2.56
C ALA A 40 -6.14 -16.47 -2.83
N VAL A 41 -6.52 -17.07 -3.94
CA VAL A 41 -7.93 -17.18 -4.37
C VAL A 41 -8.77 -17.92 -3.34
N ASN A 42 -8.32 -19.06 -2.85
CA ASN A 42 -9.04 -19.82 -1.83
C ASN A 42 -9.25 -19.02 -0.54
N SER A 43 -8.25 -18.22 -0.12
CA SER A 43 -8.37 -17.39 1.08
C SER A 43 -9.45 -16.30 0.96
N VAL A 44 -9.66 -15.78 -0.25
CA VAL A 44 -10.73 -14.82 -0.55
C VAL A 44 -12.07 -15.55 -0.69
N MET A 45 -12.13 -16.65 -1.42
CA MET A 45 -13.39 -17.44 -1.61
C MET A 45 -13.98 -17.96 -0.31
N GLN A 46 -13.15 -18.09 0.74
CA GLN A 46 -13.61 -18.49 2.07
C GLN A 46 -14.03 -17.34 2.97
N GLN A 47 -13.92 -16.09 2.52
CA GLN A 47 -14.32 -14.94 3.33
C GLN A 47 -15.83 -14.92 3.56
N ILE A 48 -16.22 -14.64 4.80
CA ILE A 48 -17.63 -14.51 5.19
C ILE A 48 -18.08 -13.06 5.08
N HIS A 49 -19.33 -12.87 4.68
CA HIS A 49 -20.01 -11.57 4.68
C HIS A 49 -21.29 -11.62 5.51
N THR A 50 -21.96 -10.51 5.65
CA THR A 50 -23.20 -10.36 6.40
C THR A 50 -24.30 -9.76 5.51
N ASP A 51 -25.49 -9.59 6.06
CA ASP A 51 -26.59 -8.89 5.35
C ASP A 51 -26.28 -7.42 5.05
N ALA A 52 -25.22 -6.85 5.68
CA ALA A 52 -24.83 -5.45 5.50
C ALA A 52 -24.03 -5.21 4.21
N PHE A 53 -23.27 -6.20 3.73
CA PHE A 53 -22.43 -6.08 2.53
C PHE A 53 -22.27 -7.41 1.80
N ASP A 54 -21.95 -7.33 0.52
CA ASP A 54 -21.53 -8.45 -0.31
C ASP A 54 -20.04 -8.33 -0.68
N ILE A 55 -19.46 -9.42 -1.18
CA ILE A 55 -18.07 -9.44 -1.68
C ILE A 55 -18.07 -9.65 -3.20
N GLU A 56 -17.35 -8.79 -3.90
CA GLU A 56 -16.93 -8.96 -5.29
C GLU A 56 -15.44 -9.31 -5.31
N TYR A 57 -15.06 -10.30 -6.09
CA TYR A 57 -13.66 -10.68 -6.24
C TYR A 57 -13.23 -10.48 -7.69
N VAL A 58 -12.39 -9.47 -7.92
CA VAL A 58 -11.82 -9.14 -9.23
C VAL A 58 -10.42 -9.77 -9.30
N ILE A 59 -10.25 -10.74 -10.18
CA ILE A 59 -8.98 -11.42 -10.40
C ILE A 59 -8.47 -10.99 -11.78
N VAL A 60 -7.28 -10.40 -11.83
CA VAL A 60 -6.67 -9.90 -13.06
C VAL A 60 -5.52 -10.81 -13.45
N ASP A 61 -5.63 -11.47 -14.58
CA ASP A 61 -4.52 -12.17 -15.22
C ASP A 61 -3.77 -11.18 -16.11
N ASP A 62 -2.60 -10.75 -15.69
CA ASP A 62 -1.77 -9.80 -16.45
C ASP A 62 -0.98 -10.49 -17.58
N LYS A 63 -1.67 -11.33 -18.40
CA LYS A 63 -1.08 -12.11 -19.49
C LYS A 63 -0.03 -13.12 -19.03
N SER A 64 -0.39 -13.94 -18.06
CA SER A 64 0.49 -15.01 -17.56
C SER A 64 0.89 -15.97 -18.66
N PRO A 65 2.22 -16.21 -18.87
CA PRO A 65 2.71 -17.16 -19.87
C PRO A 65 2.69 -18.61 -19.37
N ASP A 66 2.49 -18.83 -18.07
CA ASP A 66 2.47 -20.15 -17.43
C ASP A 66 1.05 -20.72 -17.33
N ASN A 67 0.87 -21.79 -16.56
CA ASN A 67 -0.42 -22.43 -16.38
C ASN A 67 -1.32 -21.78 -15.31
N SER A 68 -0.98 -20.60 -14.78
CA SER A 68 -1.73 -19.94 -13.71
C SER A 68 -3.20 -19.81 -14.03
N ARG A 69 -3.53 -19.31 -15.22
CA ARG A 69 -4.92 -19.12 -15.67
C ARG A 69 -5.69 -20.44 -15.74
N ALA A 70 -5.15 -21.42 -16.41
CA ALA A 70 -5.82 -22.73 -16.58
C ALA A 70 -6.05 -23.44 -15.23
N ILE A 71 -5.08 -23.34 -14.32
CA ILE A 71 -5.18 -23.86 -12.95
C ILE A 71 -6.29 -23.15 -12.18
N LEU A 72 -6.37 -21.82 -12.29
CA LEU A 72 -7.37 -20.99 -11.63
C LEU A 72 -8.78 -21.27 -12.16
N GLU A 73 -8.98 -21.30 -13.48
CA GLU A 73 -10.28 -21.60 -14.11
C GLU A 73 -10.81 -22.96 -13.65
N LYS A 74 -9.96 -23.99 -13.69
CA LYS A 74 -10.32 -25.33 -13.21
C LYS A 74 -10.65 -25.35 -11.71
N PHE A 75 -9.99 -24.53 -10.90
CA PHE A 75 -10.29 -24.39 -9.49
C PHE A 75 -11.66 -23.73 -9.28
N LEU A 76 -11.93 -22.61 -9.96
CA LEU A 76 -13.19 -21.88 -9.84
C LEU A 76 -14.40 -22.72 -10.29
N GLU A 77 -14.26 -23.55 -11.35
CA GLU A 77 -15.32 -24.47 -11.80
C GLU A 77 -15.69 -25.52 -10.74
N LYS A 78 -14.73 -25.97 -9.94
CA LYS A 78 -14.91 -27.07 -8.99
C LYS A 78 -15.12 -26.63 -7.55
N SER A 79 -14.75 -25.40 -7.22
CA SER A 79 -14.82 -24.89 -5.85
C SER A 79 -16.24 -24.50 -5.49
N PRO A 80 -16.77 -24.97 -4.35
CA PRO A 80 -18.04 -24.49 -3.86
C PRO A 80 -17.94 -23.00 -3.50
N ASN A 81 -18.85 -22.22 -4.04
CA ASN A 81 -18.98 -20.79 -3.69
C ASN A 81 -20.06 -20.63 -2.60
N GLU A 82 -19.80 -21.19 -1.43
CA GLU A 82 -20.75 -21.23 -0.30
C GLU A 82 -21.13 -19.84 0.19
N ASN A 83 -20.24 -18.85 -0.01
CA ASN A 83 -20.44 -17.49 0.44
C ASN A 83 -20.97 -16.56 -0.68
N ASN A 84 -21.39 -17.07 -1.84
CA ASN A 84 -21.94 -16.29 -2.96
C ASN A 84 -21.08 -15.10 -3.38
N ILE A 85 -19.76 -15.24 -3.34
CA ILE A 85 -18.82 -14.20 -3.76
C ILE A 85 -18.91 -14.05 -5.29
N LYS A 86 -19.08 -12.82 -5.77
CA LYS A 86 -19.14 -12.51 -7.20
C LYS A 86 -17.74 -12.49 -7.78
N VAL A 87 -17.32 -13.56 -8.43
CA VAL A 87 -16.00 -13.65 -9.05
C VAL A 87 -16.02 -13.10 -10.47
N LYS A 88 -15.05 -12.23 -10.77
CA LYS A 88 -14.74 -11.73 -12.11
C LYS A 88 -13.28 -12.07 -12.43
N LEU A 89 -13.05 -12.91 -13.41
CA LEU A 89 -11.72 -13.15 -13.97
C LEU A 89 -11.58 -12.30 -15.23
N VAL A 90 -10.68 -11.33 -15.20
CA VAL A 90 -10.46 -10.36 -16.29
C VAL A 90 -9.01 -10.40 -16.76
N GLU A 91 -8.79 -9.97 -18.01
CA GLU A 91 -7.47 -9.96 -18.63
C GLU A 91 -7.34 -8.72 -19.50
N PRO A 92 -6.29 -7.90 -19.38
CA PRO A 92 -6.03 -6.78 -20.29
C PRO A 92 -5.56 -7.28 -21.67
N GLU A 93 -5.48 -6.39 -22.65
CA GLU A 93 -5.03 -6.74 -24.00
C GLU A 93 -3.54 -7.14 -24.03
N GLU A 94 -2.71 -6.52 -23.17
CA GLU A 94 -1.28 -6.76 -23.05
C GLU A 94 -0.85 -6.84 -21.58
N ASN A 95 0.38 -7.29 -21.31
CA ASN A 95 0.96 -7.28 -19.96
C ASN A 95 1.26 -5.84 -19.52
N LEU A 96 0.51 -5.38 -18.52
CA LEU A 96 0.57 -4.00 -18.00
C LEU A 96 1.61 -3.82 -16.87
N GLY A 97 2.09 -4.91 -16.30
CA GLY A 97 2.90 -4.89 -15.08
C GLY A 97 2.06 -4.60 -13.83
N CYS A 98 2.70 -4.63 -12.66
CA CYS A 98 2.00 -4.64 -11.37
C CYS A 98 1.06 -3.44 -11.19
N GLY A 99 1.52 -2.23 -11.51
CA GLY A 99 0.71 -1.01 -11.39
C GLY A 99 -0.43 -0.95 -12.37
N GLY A 100 -0.15 -1.24 -13.65
CA GLY A 100 -1.18 -1.26 -14.69
C GLY A 100 -2.25 -2.32 -14.44
N ALA A 101 -1.85 -3.53 -14.01
CA ALA A 101 -2.78 -4.59 -13.67
C ALA A 101 -3.67 -4.24 -12.47
N ARG A 102 -3.12 -3.60 -11.41
CA ARG A 102 -3.94 -3.13 -10.28
C ARG A 102 -4.91 -2.01 -10.68
N LYS A 103 -4.45 -1.05 -11.51
CA LYS A 103 -5.34 -0.03 -12.07
C LYS A 103 -6.48 -0.66 -12.86
N PHE A 104 -6.18 -1.60 -13.76
CA PHE A 104 -7.18 -2.34 -14.52
C PHE A 104 -8.16 -3.10 -13.60
N GLY A 105 -7.66 -3.67 -12.50
CA GLY A 105 -8.51 -4.29 -11.47
C GLY A 105 -9.44 -3.29 -10.79
N ILE A 106 -8.97 -2.08 -10.45
CA ILE A 106 -9.79 -0.99 -9.87
C ILE A 106 -10.89 -0.56 -10.84
N GLU A 107 -10.58 -0.43 -12.13
CA GLU A 107 -11.55 -0.06 -13.17
C GLU A 107 -12.65 -1.11 -13.37
N ASN A 108 -12.34 -2.39 -13.11
CA ASN A 108 -13.29 -3.49 -13.16
C ASN A 108 -14.05 -3.72 -11.84
N ALA A 109 -13.65 -3.07 -10.76
CA ALA A 109 -14.28 -3.16 -9.45
C ALA A 109 -15.48 -2.22 -9.34
N THR A 110 -16.60 -2.74 -8.80
CA THR A 110 -17.85 -1.98 -8.67
C THR A 110 -18.26 -1.71 -7.22
N GLY A 111 -17.43 -2.15 -6.26
CA GLY A 111 -17.69 -2.00 -4.83
C GLY A 111 -17.55 -0.57 -4.32
N ASN A 112 -18.16 -0.31 -3.17
CA ASN A 112 -18.01 0.94 -2.42
C ASN A 112 -16.67 1.01 -1.69
N TYR A 113 -16.09 -0.17 -1.42
CA TYR A 113 -14.81 -0.35 -0.74
C TYR A 113 -13.90 -1.22 -1.55
N LEU A 114 -12.59 -0.94 -1.50
CA LEU A 114 -11.55 -1.70 -2.20
C LEU A 114 -10.60 -2.34 -1.18
N MET A 115 -10.23 -3.59 -1.44
CA MET A 115 -9.15 -4.31 -0.79
C MET A 115 -8.28 -4.95 -1.87
N PHE A 116 -7.02 -5.20 -1.56
CA PHE A 116 -6.06 -5.82 -2.47
C PHE A 116 -5.43 -7.05 -1.81
N LEU A 117 -5.02 -8.00 -2.64
CA LEU A 117 -4.26 -9.16 -2.21
C LEU A 117 -3.32 -9.57 -3.34
N ASP A 118 -2.02 -9.69 -3.04
CA ASP A 118 -1.06 -10.19 -4.02
C ASP A 118 -1.20 -11.71 -4.22
N ALA A 119 -0.91 -12.20 -5.41
CA ALA A 119 -1.17 -13.59 -5.79
C ALA A 119 -0.33 -14.62 -5.04
N ASP A 120 0.78 -14.20 -4.43
CA ASP A 120 1.67 -15.04 -3.62
C ASP A 120 1.37 -15.00 -2.12
N ASP A 121 0.41 -14.15 -1.70
CA ASP A 121 -0.02 -13.97 -0.31
C ASP A 121 -1.40 -14.60 -0.05
N TYR A 122 -1.88 -14.54 1.20
CA TYR A 122 -3.23 -14.97 1.54
C TYR A 122 -3.77 -14.31 2.82
N TYR A 123 -5.08 -14.19 2.91
CA TYR A 123 -5.77 -13.75 4.13
C TYR A 123 -5.76 -14.87 5.17
N ILE A 124 -5.37 -14.53 6.40
CA ILE A 124 -5.17 -15.51 7.47
C ILE A 124 -6.49 -16.02 8.02
N LYS A 125 -7.48 -15.14 8.16
CA LYS A 125 -8.77 -15.43 8.79
C LYS A 125 -9.93 -15.26 7.84
N ARG A 126 -10.91 -16.14 7.94
CA ARG A 126 -12.13 -16.13 7.11
C ARG A 126 -13.05 -14.95 7.37
N ASP A 127 -12.90 -14.25 8.49
CA ASP A 127 -13.69 -13.08 8.87
C ASP A 127 -12.98 -11.74 8.64
N PHE A 128 -11.83 -11.75 7.97
CA PHE A 128 -11.02 -10.55 7.81
C PHE A 128 -11.73 -9.46 7.01
N VAL A 129 -12.30 -9.78 5.84
CA VAL A 129 -13.03 -8.80 5.01
C VAL A 129 -14.24 -8.24 5.79
N LYS A 130 -14.94 -9.08 6.57
CA LYS A 130 -16.03 -8.62 7.43
C LYS A 130 -15.55 -7.61 8.47
N ARG A 131 -14.48 -7.93 9.21
CA ARG A 131 -13.95 -7.03 10.25
C ARG A 131 -13.41 -5.73 9.65
N ALA A 132 -12.77 -5.81 8.47
CA ALA A 132 -12.29 -4.63 7.76
C ALA A 132 -13.46 -3.71 7.37
N TYR A 133 -14.53 -4.28 6.83
CA TYR A 133 -15.75 -3.55 6.49
C TYR A 133 -16.42 -2.94 7.73
N GLU A 134 -16.61 -3.73 8.79
CA GLU A 134 -17.20 -3.24 10.03
C GLU A 134 -16.40 -2.09 10.64
N GLU A 135 -15.07 -2.15 10.59
CA GLU A 135 -14.19 -1.12 11.13
C GLU A 135 -14.27 0.18 10.33
N ILE A 136 -14.18 0.12 8.99
CA ILE A 136 -14.22 1.32 8.14
C ILE A 136 -15.58 2.03 8.23
N VAL A 137 -16.67 1.27 8.37
CA VAL A 137 -18.03 1.82 8.49
C VAL A 137 -18.27 2.40 9.88
N ASN A 138 -17.95 1.66 10.94
CA ASN A 138 -18.18 2.10 12.32
C ASN A 138 -17.40 3.36 12.67
N GLU A 139 -16.16 3.45 12.20
CA GLU A 139 -15.32 4.61 12.42
C GLU A 139 -15.53 5.73 11.39
N GLN A 140 -16.32 5.48 10.34
CA GLN A 140 -16.47 6.40 9.21
C GLN A 140 -15.11 6.81 8.63
N ALA A 141 -14.20 5.85 8.56
CA ALA A 141 -12.85 6.07 8.09
C ALA A 141 -12.76 6.06 6.57
N ASP A 142 -11.77 6.72 6.01
CA ASP A 142 -11.46 6.67 4.58
C ASP A 142 -10.52 5.49 4.26
N ILE A 143 -9.65 5.14 5.23
CA ILE A 143 -8.69 4.03 5.14
C ILE A 143 -8.67 3.30 6.50
N VAL A 144 -8.63 1.97 6.48
CA VAL A 144 -8.24 1.18 7.66
C VAL A 144 -7.02 0.35 7.31
N GLU A 145 -5.95 0.53 8.05
CA GLU A 145 -4.68 -0.19 7.94
C GLU A 145 -4.66 -1.39 8.87
N PHE A 146 -4.18 -2.53 8.39
CA PHE A 146 -3.91 -3.74 9.16
C PHE A 146 -2.44 -4.13 9.09
N GLY A 147 -2.04 -5.04 9.95
CA GLY A 147 -0.72 -5.64 9.91
C GLY A 147 -0.65 -6.88 9.02
N MET A 148 0.57 -7.39 8.89
CA MET A 148 0.89 -8.62 8.19
C MET A 148 1.78 -9.52 9.05
N ILE A 149 1.75 -10.81 8.78
CA ILE A 149 2.75 -11.77 9.24
C ILE A 149 3.77 -11.95 8.11
N PHE A 150 4.97 -11.54 8.36
CA PHE A 150 6.09 -11.73 7.43
C PHE A 150 6.78 -13.06 7.70
N ASN A 151 6.74 -13.97 6.72
CA ASN A 151 7.45 -15.24 6.81
C ASN A 151 8.86 -15.08 6.24
N GLN A 152 9.86 -15.14 7.11
CA GLN A 152 11.25 -15.07 6.70
C GLN A 152 11.72 -16.38 6.04
N PRO A 153 12.75 -16.35 5.18
CA PRO A 153 13.31 -17.54 4.56
C PRO A 153 13.83 -18.59 5.55
N ASN A 154 14.22 -18.16 6.76
CA ASN A 154 14.67 -19.04 7.85
C ASN A 154 13.51 -19.72 8.63
N GLY A 155 12.26 -19.50 8.21
CA GLY A 155 11.05 -20.02 8.86
C GLY A 155 10.54 -19.18 10.04
N GLN A 156 11.21 -18.10 10.42
CA GLN A 156 10.70 -17.18 11.43
C GLN A 156 9.52 -16.36 10.92
N GLN A 157 8.55 -16.12 11.79
CA GLN A 157 7.43 -15.25 11.54
C GLN A 157 7.59 -13.94 12.32
N VAL A 158 7.42 -12.82 11.65
CA VAL A 158 7.47 -11.48 12.25
C VAL A 158 6.13 -10.79 12.05
N ASN A 159 5.50 -10.44 13.15
CA ASN A 159 4.27 -9.65 13.13
C ASN A 159 4.59 -8.18 12.90
N SER A 160 4.03 -7.61 11.85
CA SER A 160 4.18 -6.20 11.50
C SER A 160 2.84 -5.48 11.69
N CYS A 161 2.48 -5.17 12.94
CA CYS A 161 1.32 -4.35 13.30
C CYS A 161 1.66 -3.43 14.48
N VAL A 162 0.82 -2.43 14.70
CA VAL A 162 0.91 -1.54 15.87
C VAL A 162 0.48 -2.29 17.14
N GLN A 163 0.85 -1.78 18.32
CA GLN A 163 0.50 -2.43 19.59
C GLN A 163 -0.94 -2.14 20.04
N GLN A 164 -1.50 -1.02 19.58
CA GLN A 164 -2.87 -0.59 19.91
C GLN A 164 -3.51 0.11 18.73
N LYS A 165 -4.86 0.12 18.72
CA LYS A 165 -5.62 0.85 17.71
C LYS A 165 -5.29 2.33 17.76
N MET A 166 -5.05 2.91 16.59
CA MET A 166 -4.80 4.35 16.42
C MET A 166 -5.86 4.94 15.48
N ILE A 167 -6.30 6.16 15.78
CA ILE A 167 -7.18 6.95 14.92
C ILE A 167 -6.43 8.23 14.55
N VAL A 168 -6.29 8.48 13.27
CA VAL A 168 -5.52 9.60 12.72
C VAL A 168 -6.45 10.45 11.86
N GLU A 169 -6.70 11.68 12.30
CA GLU A 169 -7.52 12.68 11.60
C GLU A 169 -6.68 13.88 11.16
N ASP A 170 -5.41 13.92 11.54
CA ASP A 170 -4.42 14.91 11.09
C ASP A 170 -3.64 14.35 9.91
N THR A 171 -3.79 14.97 8.74
CA THR A 171 -3.15 14.54 7.49
C THR A 171 -1.63 14.54 7.60
N THR A 172 -1.06 15.58 8.21
CA THR A 172 0.41 15.67 8.40
C THR A 172 0.90 14.52 9.30
N MET A 173 0.16 14.18 10.35
CA MET A 173 0.50 13.03 11.20
C MET A 173 0.43 11.73 10.42
N ALA A 174 -0.59 11.54 9.58
CA ALA A 174 -0.71 10.35 8.72
C ALA A 174 0.51 10.20 7.79
N GLU A 175 0.94 11.29 7.16
CA GLU A 175 2.11 11.31 6.28
C GLU A 175 3.41 11.02 7.05
N ILE A 176 3.57 11.55 8.26
CA ILE A 176 4.72 11.22 9.12
C ILE A 176 4.72 9.75 9.52
N LEU A 177 3.56 9.18 9.90
CA LEU A 177 3.44 7.76 10.25
C LEU A 177 3.76 6.83 9.06
N LEU A 178 3.47 7.28 7.83
CA LEU A 178 3.82 6.56 6.61
C LEU A 178 5.34 6.59 6.36
N PHE A 179 5.95 7.77 6.35
CA PHE A 179 7.35 7.91 5.93
C PHE A 179 8.35 7.59 7.04
N LYS A 180 8.06 7.91 8.29
CA LYS A 180 9.01 7.78 9.39
C LYS A 180 8.82 6.48 10.18
N ASP A 181 7.62 6.26 10.68
CA ASP A 181 7.39 5.21 11.68
C ASP A 181 6.92 3.90 11.07
N ASN A 182 6.57 3.91 9.76
CA ASN A 182 6.02 2.76 9.02
C ASN A 182 4.80 2.13 9.73
N ALA A 183 4.09 2.91 10.54
CA ALA A 183 2.82 2.50 11.16
C ALA A 183 1.72 2.40 10.10
N ILE A 184 1.73 3.33 9.14
CA ILE A 184 1.03 3.19 7.86
C ILE A 184 2.06 2.67 6.85
N LYS A 185 1.74 1.61 6.13
CA LYS A 185 2.66 0.96 5.18
C LYS A 185 2.43 1.46 3.76
N PHE A 186 3.46 1.42 2.92
CA PHE A 186 3.30 1.65 1.48
C PHE A 186 2.50 0.53 0.78
N ASN A 187 2.50 -0.67 1.33
CA ASN A 187 1.79 -1.80 0.74
C ASN A 187 0.29 -1.51 0.56
N VAL A 188 -0.22 -1.66 -0.65
CA VAL A 188 -1.65 -1.45 -0.96
C VAL A 188 -2.55 -2.50 -0.30
N TRP A 189 -2.04 -3.72 -0.13
CA TRP A 189 -2.80 -4.91 0.28
C TRP A 189 -2.97 -5.08 1.80
N THR A 190 -2.43 -4.19 2.63
CA THR A 190 -2.68 -4.17 4.08
C THR A 190 -3.91 -3.36 4.49
N LYS A 191 -4.72 -2.90 3.58
CA LYS A 191 -5.74 -1.89 3.84
C LYS A 191 -7.09 -2.20 3.19
N ILE A 192 -8.14 -1.64 3.79
CA ILE A 192 -9.42 -1.39 3.12
C ILE A 192 -9.56 0.12 2.89
N TYR A 193 -10.06 0.49 1.72
CA TYR A 193 -10.21 1.88 1.28
C TYR A 193 -11.67 2.16 0.91
N ARG A 194 -12.13 3.38 1.15
CA ARG A 194 -13.32 3.88 0.46
C ARG A 194 -12.98 4.11 -1.01
N LYS A 195 -13.82 3.61 -1.91
CA LYS A 195 -13.57 3.77 -3.35
C LYS A 195 -13.57 5.23 -3.79
N ASP A 196 -14.46 6.07 -3.24
CA ASP A 196 -14.54 7.49 -3.54
C ASP A 196 -13.29 8.31 -3.12
N LEU A 197 -12.47 7.78 -2.21
CA LEU A 197 -11.13 8.29 -1.93
C LEU A 197 -10.16 7.91 -3.06
N CYS A 198 -10.16 6.64 -3.45
CA CYS A 198 -9.27 6.13 -4.49
C CYS A 198 -9.54 6.79 -5.86
N ASP A 199 -10.79 7.11 -6.15
CA ASP A 199 -11.21 7.77 -7.39
C ASP A 199 -10.68 9.23 -7.51
N LYS A 200 -10.17 9.83 -6.43
CA LYS A 200 -9.59 11.19 -6.44
C LYS A 200 -8.17 11.24 -7.00
N PHE A 201 -7.49 10.13 -7.06
CA PHE A 201 -6.14 10.02 -7.60
C PHE A 201 -5.94 8.65 -8.22
N GLU A 202 -5.61 8.65 -9.50
CA GLU A 202 -5.44 7.45 -10.30
C GLU A 202 -4.26 6.61 -9.78
N TYR A 203 -4.45 5.29 -9.75
CA TYR A 203 -3.40 4.36 -9.36
C TYR A 203 -2.23 4.42 -10.35
N SER A 204 -0.99 4.47 -9.83
CA SER A 204 0.21 4.52 -10.66
C SER A 204 0.34 3.28 -11.54
N THR A 205 0.64 3.49 -12.82
CA THR A 205 0.85 2.41 -13.80
C THR A 205 2.31 1.97 -13.90
N GLU A 206 3.18 2.44 -13.01
CA GLU A 206 4.56 1.97 -12.95
C GLU A 206 4.60 0.45 -12.79
N ARG A 207 5.52 -0.20 -13.48
CA ARG A 207 5.60 -1.67 -13.46
C ARG A 207 6.04 -2.24 -12.10
N ILE A 208 6.72 -1.41 -11.29
CA ILE A 208 7.20 -1.73 -9.94
C ILE A 208 7.18 -0.45 -9.10
N PHE A 209 7.01 -0.57 -7.78
CA PHE A 209 6.95 0.55 -6.82
C PHE A 209 5.83 1.55 -7.08
N GLU A 210 4.76 1.11 -7.71
CA GLU A 210 3.54 1.85 -7.96
C GLU A 210 2.81 2.24 -6.67
N ASP A 211 2.91 1.41 -5.65
CA ASP A 211 2.36 1.65 -4.32
C ASP A 211 3.09 2.80 -3.60
N VAL A 212 4.42 2.90 -3.72
CA VAL A 212 5.19 4.03 -3.18
C VAL A 212 4.77 5.36 -3.80
N ARG A 213 4.24 5.36 -5.02
CA ARG A 213 3.74 6.55 -5.71
C ARG A 213 2.28 6.85 -5.41
N THR A 214 1.48 5.83 -5.15
CA THR A 214 0.02 5.94 -4.99
C THR A 214 -0.40 6.11 -3.53
N ILE A 215 0.09 5.26 -2.65
CA ILE A 215 -0.37 5.22 -1.25
C ILE A 215 -0.14 6.54 -0.50
N PRO A 216 1.02 7.23 -0.63
CA PRO A 216 1.20 8.53 0.02
C PRO A 216 0.17 9.57 -0.42
N VAL A 217 -0.25 9.51 -1.69
CA VAL A 217 -1.27 10.43 -2.21
C VAL A 217 -2.64 10.10 -1.61
N TRP A 218 -3.04 8.84 -1.59
CA TRP A 218 -4.30 8.43 -0.96
C TRP A 218 -4.33 8.73 0.55
N VAL A 219 -3.21 8.51 1.24
CA VAL A 219 -3.06 8.88 2.66
C VAL A 219 -3.23 10.41 2.85
N SER A 220 -2.64 11.22 1.99
CA SER A 220 -2.76 12.69 2.04
C SER A 220 -4.16 13.23 1.73
N LEU A 221 -4.98 12.45 1.04
CA LEU A 221 -6.36 12.80 0.70
C LEU A 221 -7.38 12.29 1.72
N ALA A 222 -6.97 11.36 2.58
CA ALA A 222 -7.82 10.78 3.61
C ALA A 222 -8.05 11.78 4.75
N LYS A 223 -9.29 11.87 5.23
CA LYS A 223 -9.66 12.70 6.39
C LYS A 223 -9.54 11.92 7.70
N LYS A 224 -9.73 10.62 7.63
CA LYS A 224 -9.64 9.73 8.79
C LYS A 224 -9.05 8.39 8.40
N ILE A 225 -7.98 8.01 9.10
CA ILE A 225 -7.31 6.72 8.96
C ILE A 225 -7.35 5.99 10.29
N VAL A 226 -7.70 4.71 10.28
CA VAL A 226 -7.64 3.85 11.46
C VAL A 226 -6.54 2.81 11.25
N ILE A 227 -5.71 2.61 12.27
CA ILE A 227 -4.62 1.62 12.24
C ILE A 227 -4.93 0.55 13.29
N MET A 228 -5.03 -0.69 12.85
CA MET A 228 -5.47 -1.82 13.69
C MET A 228 -4.29 -2.63 14.23
N PRO A 229 -4.35 -3.07 15.50
CA PRO A 229 -3.30 -3.88 16.12
C PRO A 229 -3.47 -5.37 15.79
N SER A 230 -3.75 -5.70 14.53
CA SER A 230 -3.96 -7.09 14.10
C SER A 230 -3.28 -7.37 12.78
N CYS A 231 -2.68 -8.57 12.67
CA CYS A 231 -2.07 -9.05 11.44
C CYS A 231 -3.07 -9.95 10.72
N GLU A 232 -3.40 -9.59 9.48
CA GLU A 232 -4.48 -10.23 8.73
C GLU A 232 -4.03 -10.84 7.41
N VAL A 233 -2.87 -10.45 6.90
CA VAL A 233 -2.29 -10.97 5.66
C VAL A 233 -1.04 -11.76 6.00
N ASN A 234 -0.93 -12.96 5.42
CA ASN A 234 0.28 -13.74 5.46
C ASN A 234 1.14 -13.39 4.25
N TYR A 235 2.21 -12.63 4.49
CA TYR A 235 3.15 -12.22 3.46
C TYR A 235 4.24 -13.28 3.30
N ARG A 236 4.31 -13.88 2.12
CA ARG A 236 5.29 -14.92 1.83
C ARG A 236 6.61 -14.34 1.38
N ALA A 237 7.69 -14.86 1.98
CA ALA A 237 9.03 -14.68 1.46
C ALA A 237 9.30 -15.69 0.32
N ALA A 238 8.49 -15.69 -0.75
CA ALA A 238 8.69 -16.59 -1.89
C ALA A 238 9.97 -16.24 -2.68
N GLY A 239 10.66 -17.22 -3.24
CA GLY A 239 11.71 -17.01 -4.25
C GLY A 239 11.10 -16.39 -5.51
N GLY A 240 11.85 -15.55 -6.24
CA GLY A 240 11.37 -14.85 -7.44
C GLY A 240 10.64 -13.53 -7.12
N SER A 241 10.69 -13.04 -5.88
CA SER A 241 10.15 -11.72 -5.52
C SER A 241 11.01 -10.61 -6.13
N ILE A 242 10.38 -9.71 -6.89
CA ILE A 242 11.02 -8.53 -7.51
C ILE A 242 11.82 -7.72 -6.48
N ILE A 243 11.33 -7.64 -5.24
CA ILE A 243 11.93 -6.86 -4.16
C ILE A 243 13.21 -7.50 -3.60
N ARG A 244 13.35 -8.83 -3.67
CA ARG A 244 14.48 -9.55 -3.04
C ARG A 244 15.59 -9.92 -4.01
N ASP A 245 15.22 -10.19 -5.24
CA ASP A 245 16.19 -10.67 -6.24
C ASP A 245 17.09 -9.53 -6.75
N ASP A 246 16.64 -8.27 -6.61
CA ASP A 246 17.42 -7.07 -6.95
C ASP A 246 17.28 -5.97 -5.89
N VAL A 247 18.09 -6.08 -4.83
CA VAL A 247 18.11 -5.10 -3.71
C VAL A 247 18.44 -3.69 -4.20
N LEU A 248 19.35 -3.55 -5.18
CA LEU A 248 19.72 -2.26 -5.75
C LEU A 248 18.53 -1.61 -6.44
N LYS A 249 17.87 -2.34 -7.33
CA LYS A 249 16.67 -1.87 -8.04
C LYS A 249 15.55 -1.51 -7.08
N THR A 250 15.35 -2.31 -6.04
CA THR A 250 14.34 -2.09 -5.01
C THR A 250 14.56 -0.76 -4.27
N ARG A 251 15.77 -0.52 -3.79
CA ARG A 251 16.10 0.71 -3.06
C ARG A 251 16.03 1.94 -3.96
N LEU A 252 16.59 1.87 -5.17
CA LEU A 252 16.51 2.95 -6.15
C LEU A 252 15.06 3.26 -6.54
N GLY A 253 14.24 2.24 -6.73
CA GLY A 253 12.81 2.41 -7.02
C GLY A 253 12.05 3.10 -5.90
N THR A 254 12.28 2.70 -4.64
CA THR A 254 11.69 3.36 -3.47
C THR A 254 12.13 4.82 -3.37
N ILE A 255 13.43 5.10 -3.50
CA ILE A 255 13.97 6.45 -3.46
C ILE A 255 13.36 7.32 -4.58
N SER A 256 13.34 6.82 -5.82
CA SER A 256 12.74 7.50 -6.96
C SER A 256 11.24 7.76 -6.76
N GLY A 257 10.50 6.78 -6.23
CA GLY A 257 9.09 6.91 -5.89
C GLY A 257 8.87 8.02 -4.87
N ILE A 258 9.61 8.03 -3.77
CA ILE A 258 9.54 9.08 -2.75
C ILE A 258 9.92 10.45 -3.34
N ALA A 259 11.02 10.53 -4.10
CA ALA A 259 11.48 11.78 -4.72
C ALA A 259 10.43 12.40 -5.65
N SER A 260 9.67 11.59 -6.40
CA SER A 260 8.61 12.07 -7.28
C SER A 260 7.46 12.78 -6.54
N LEU A 261 7.36 12.60 -5.22
CA LEU A 261 6.32 13.20 -4.38
C LEU A 261 6.76 14.51 -3.70
N PHE A 262 8.05 14.91 -3.78
CA PHE A 262 8.53 16.11 -3.08
C PHE A 262 7.77 17.37 -3.49
N GLU A 263 7.49 17.57 -4.77
CA GLU A 263 6.75 18.73 -5.25
C GLU A 263 5.32 18.78 -4.68
N ARG A 264 4.69 17.63 -4.49
CA ARG A 264 3.35 17.53 -3.90
C ARG A 264 3.34 17.96 -2.44
N PHE A 265 4.36 17.58 -1.68
CA PHE A 265 4.44 17.82 -0.24
C PHE A 265 5.31 19.03 0.15
N LYS A 266 5.75 19.83 -0.82
CA LYS A 266 6.70 20.96 -0.61
C LYS A 266 6.28 22.00 0.42
N ASN A 267 4.99 22.11 0.72
CA ASN A 267 4.47 23.10 1.64
C ASN A 267 4.52 22.66 3.13
N ASP A 268 4.78 21.38 3.42
CA ASP A 268 4.95 20.90 4.80
C ASP A 268 6.37 20.37 5.04
N ARG A 269 7.18 21.22 5.72
CA ARG A 269 8.58 20.89 6.05
C ARG A 269 8.72 19.66 6.94
N ARG A 270 7.70 19.31 7.75
CA ARG A 270 7.75 18.12 8.63
C ARG A 270 7.62 16.86 7.80
N VAL A 271 6.70 16.86 6.84
CA VAL A 271 6.50 15.76 5.89
C VAL A 271 7.74 15.60 5.01
N LEU A 272 8.27 16.70 4.44
CA LEU A 272 9.50 16.64 3.64
C LEU A 272 10.69 16.06 4.42
N LYS A 273 10.85 16.41 5.71
CA LYS A 273 11.88 15.81 6.56
C LYS A 273 11.67 14.32 6.77
N ALA A 274 10.42 13.87 6.96
CA ALA A 274 10.10 12.46 7.10
C ALA A 274 10.39 11.68 5.81
N MET A 275 9.97 12.22 4.66
CA MET A 275 10.26 11.67 3.32
C MET A 275 11.76 11.55 3.06
N TYR A 276 12.50 12.63 3.32
CA TYR A 276 13.95 12.63 3.17
C TYR A 276 14.61 11.59 4.08
N GLY A 277 14.22 11.53 5.37
CA GLY A 277 14.74 10.53 6.30
C GLY A 277 14.50 9.11 5.81
N ARG A 278 13.32 8.82 5.28
CA ARG A 278 13.01 7.51 4.70
C ARG A 278 13.88 7.17 3.51
N ALA A 279 14.01 8.11 2.55
CA ALA A 279 14.84 7.91 1.38
C ALA A 279 16.32 7.73 1.75
N MET A 280 16.80 8.45 2.77
CA MET A 280 18.18 8.33 3.25
C MET A 280 18.49 6.96 3.88
N VAL A 281 17.54 6.29 4.52
CA VAL A 281 17.74 4.92 5.05
C VAL A 281 18.08 3.96 3.91
N ASP A 282 17.32 4.01 2.82
CA ASP A 282 17.57 3.16 1.65
C ASP A 282 18.87 3.55 0.94
N LEU A 283 19.15 4.85 0.85
CA LEU A 283 20.34 5.37 0.19
C LEU A 283 21.64 5.03 0.92
N THR A 284 21.67 5.19 2.27
CA THR A 284 22.84 4.83 3.08
C THR A 284 23.18 3.36 2.90
N ALA A 285 22.15 2.49 2.92
CA ALA A 285 22.37 1.06 2.71
C ALA A 285 22.84 0.70 1.28
N LEU A 286 22.58 1.56 0.28
CA LEU A 286 23.13 1.40 -1.07
C LEU A 286 24.61 1.82 -1.16
N LEU A 287 25.00 2.80 -0.37
CA LEU A 287 26.36 3.36 -0.41
C LEU A 287 27.34 2.53 0.43
N ASP A 288 26.85 1.75 1.38
CA ASP A 288 27.67 0.85 2.17
C ASP A 288 28.38 -0.19 1.27
N GLY A 289 29.69 -0.01 1.07
CA GLY A 289 30.53 -0.91 0.27
C GLY A 289 30.62 -0.62 -1.23
N HIS A 290 30.13 0.54 -1.72
CA HIS A 290 30.17 0.90 -3.15
C HIS A 290 30.97 2.18 -3.41
N SER A 291 31.59 2.24 -4.63
CA SER A 291 32.36 3.38 -5.10
C SER A 291 31.48 4.55 -5.58
N SER A 292 32.09 5.71 -5.83
CA SER A 292 31.46 6.94 -6.36
C SER A 292 30.70 6.77 -7.70
N ASN A 293 30.90 5.66 -8.43
CA ASN A 293 30.22 5.34 -9.68
C ASN A 293 28.87 4.62 -9.45
N ASN A 294 28.40 4.51 -8.21
CA ASN A 294 27.14 3.88 -7.90
C ASN A 294 25.96 4.76 -8.37
N PRO A 295 24.96 4.21 -9.09
CA PRO A 295 23.75 4.95 -9.48
C PRO A 295 23.05 5.67 -8.33
N GLY A 296 23.13 5.15 -7.09
CA GLY A 296 22.62 5.80 -5.87
C GLY A 296 23.21 7.17 -5.59
N PHE A 297 24.40 7.48 -6.12
CA PHE A 297 25.05 8.78 -5.91
C PHE A 297 24.27 9.93 -6.58
N ASN A 298 23.74 9.70 -7.77
CA ASN A 298 22.92 10.70 -8.47
C ASN A 298 21.59 10.94 -7.74
N GLN A 299 20.94 9.90 -7.24
CA GLN A 299 19.73 10.04 -6.42
C GLN A 299 19.99 10.78 -5.11
N MET A 300 21.15 10.53 -4.48
CA MET A 300 21.56 11.28 -3.28
C MET A 300 21.69 12.78 -3.57
N ASN A 301 22.31 13.14 -4.68
CA ASN A 301 22.45 14.55 -5.06
C ASN A 301 21.10 15.21 -5.33
N GLN A 302 20.18 14.51 -6.00
CA GLN A 302 18.82 14.98 -6.22
C GLN A 302 18.08 15.18 -4.88
N LEU A 303 18.11 14.19 -3.99
CA LEU A 303 17.48 14.29 -2.66
C LEU A 303 18.08 15.41 -1.82
N ASN A 304 19.40 15.58 -1.83
CA ASN A 304 20.06 16.68 -1.13
C ASN A 304 19.66 18.03 -1.71
N THR A 305 19.55 18.14 -3.02
CA THR A 305 19.07 19.35 -3.69
C THR A 305 17.64 19.69 -3.27
N TYR A 306 16.73 18.70 -3.27
CA TYR A 306 15.36 18.91 -2.77
C TYR A 306 15.34 19.29 -1.29
N MET A 307 16.13 18.62 -0.47
CA MET A 307 16.22 18.93 0.95
C MET A 307 16.67 20.38 1.19
N LEU A 308 17.75 20.79 0.55
CA LEU A 308 18.27 22.17 0.67
C LEU A 308 17.25 23.17 0.16
N LYS A 309 16.64 22.93 -1.00
CA LYS A 309 15.67 23.84 -1.61
C LYS A 309 14.40 24.02 -0.77
N TYR A 310 13.83 22.95 -0.22
CA TYR A 310 12.51 22.98 0.39
C TYR A 310 12.51 22.88 1.92
N ILE A 311 13.51 22.25 2.51
CA ILE A 311 13.60 22.08 3.97
C ILE A 311 14.52 23.16 4.57
N TYR A 312 15.60 23.50 3.89
CA TYR A 312 16.60 24.47 4.32
C TYR A 312 16.89 25.51 3.22
N PRO A 313 15.91 26.36 2.84
CA PRO A 313 16.05 27.28 1.72
C PRO A 313 17.20 28.29 1.89
N ASP A 314 17.47 28.73 3.11
CA ASP A 314 18.58 29.66 3.39
C ASP A 314 19.94 29.04 3.12
N SER A 315 20.10 27.76 3.49
CA SER A 315 21.32 26.98 3.21
C SER A 315 21.48 26.72 1.71
N TYR A 316 20.38 26.47 1.00
CA TYR A 316 20.38 26.27 -0.46
C TYR A 316 20.87 27.50 -1.20
N GLN A 317 20.35 28.68 -0.85
CA GLN A 317 20.79 29.94 -1.44
C GLN A 317 22.29 30.18 -1.22
N THR A 318 22.80 29.92 -0.01
CA THR A 318 24.22 30.09 0.32
C THR A 318 25.11 29.14 -0.48
N VAL A 319 24.70 27.83 -0.63
CA VAL A 319 25.46 26.86 -1.41
C VAL A 319 25.47 27.23 -2.88
N THR A 320 24.32 27.60 -3.45
CA THR A 320 24.22 28.00 -4.86
C THR A 320 25.07 29.25 -5.15
N TYR A 321 25.04 30.23 -4.27
CA TYR A 321 25.84 31.43 -4.40
C TYR A 321 27.34 31.13 -4.39
N ASN A 322 27.82 30.24 -3.51
CA ASN A 322 29.21 29.85 -3.42
C ASN A 322 29.69 29.07 -4.66
N VAL A 323 28.86 28.16 -5.20
CA VAL A 323 29.19 27.39 -6.40
C VAL A 323 29.26 28.30 -7.64
N GLU A 324 28.35 29.27 -7.77
CA GLU A 324 28.33 30.21 -8.90
C GLU A 324 29.52 31.21 -8.87
N ASN A 325 29.99 31.56 -7.69
CA ASN A 325 31.03 32.59 -7.50
C ASN A 325 32.44 32.02 -7.24
N ASP A 326 32.59 30.71 -6.99
CA ASP A 326 33.87 30.02 -6.84
C ASP A 326 33.99 28.85 -7.81
N PRO A 327 34.58 29.08 -8.99
CA PRO A 327 34.77 28.06 -9.99
C PRO A 327 35.72 26.92 -9.54
N THR A 328 36.42 27.05 -8.40
CA THR A 328 37.25 26.01 -7.82
C THR A 328 36.50 25.12 -6.84
N ALA A 329 35.33 25.59 -6.33
CA ALA A 329 34.46 24.85 -5.40
C ALA A 329 33.54 23.85 -6.08
N SER A 330 33.49 23.78 -7.41
CA SER A 330 32.70 22.79 -8.16
C SER A 330 33.37 21.42 -8.12
N PRO A 331 32.83 20.41 -7.44
CA PRO A 331 33.39 19.07 -7.47
C PRO A 331 33.15 18.34 -8.81
N TYR A 332 32.48 18.99 -9.76
CA TYR A 332 32.08 18.41 -11.03
C TYR A 332 32.47 19.34 -12.19
N ARG A 333 33.73 19.28 -12.64
CA ARG A 333 34.06 19.65 -14.03
C ARG A 333 33.84 18.40 -14.87
N GLU A 334 32.88 18.47 -15.78
CA GLU A 334 32.84 17.56 -16.94
C GLU A 334 34.14 17.74 -17.70
N GLU A 335 34.95 16.68 -17.76
CA GLU A 335 35.95 16.50 -18.82
C GLU A 335 35.32 15.76 -19.99
#